data_9de7a3305b926f819fae6c2ce92da4ab
#
_entry.id   9de7a3305b926f819fae6c2ce92da4ab
#
_cell.length_a   1.000
_cell.length_b   1.000
_cell.length_c   1.000
_cell.angle_alpha   90.00
_cell.angle_beta   90.00
_cell.angle_gamma   90.00
#
_symmetry.space_group_name_H-M   'P 1'
#
loop_
_entity.id
_entity.type
_entity.pdbx_description
1 polymer ?
#
loop_
_entity_poly.entity_id
_entity_poly.type
_entity_poly.pdbx_seq_one_letter_code
_entity_poly.pdbx_strand_id
1 'polypeptide(L)'
;LEFEYKLAPDSYTVDFNINTYNLNDVIASNTNFLTLYWGVDMPQLEKSRDFESRYTGVYYNFSNNDVEHLSLTGDEKVDLPTSVKWVAYKQQFFSSILIANESFPNVLVSTTNNTTPGFLKTADAEISLPYSGKAIEKYDMRFFFGPNSYPVLREYGKDIELPQLINLGWKWIAWFNRYVVIPIFNFLEANVTLNYGLIIFLLTLIIKLVLFPLTYKSYMSQAKMRVLKPQIDEINKKIPADKAMERQQAVMKLYKKAGVNPMGGCLPMLLQMPILIALFYFFPGAIELRQKSFLWATDLASYDSIATLPFTIPFYGN
;
A
#
# COMPACT_ATOMS: atom_id res chain seq x y z
N LEU A 1 32.81 -1.02 -23.26
CA LEU A 1 31.67 -0.97 -22.40
C LEU A 1 31.89 -1.95 -21.23
N GLU A 2 31.73 -1.49 -20.00
CA GLU A 2 31.91 -2.27 -18.78
C GLU A 2 30.68 -2.06 -17.87
N PHE A 3 30.16 -3.14 -17.33
CA PHE A 3 29.11 -3.13 -16.32
C PHE A 3 29.74 -3.55 -14.98
N GLU A 4 29.79 -2.64 -14.02
CA GLU A 4 30.36 -2.88 -12.69
C GLU A 4 29.25 -2.99 -11.66
N TYR A 5 29.25 -4.09 -10.91
CA TYR A 5 28.30 -4.33 -9.80
C TYR A 5 29.09 -4.47 -8.51
N LYS A 6 28.69 -3.71 -7.47
CA LYS A 6 29.27 -3.79 -6.12
C LYS A 6 28.18 -4.04 -5.10
N LEU A 7 28.26 -5.17 -4.44
CA LEU A 7 27.36 -5.56 -3.34
C LEU A 7 28.11 -5.45 -2.01
N ALA A 8 27.58 -4.63 -1.10
CA ALA A 8 28.05 -4.58 0.28
C ALA A 8 27.38 -5.69 1.12
N PRO A 9 28.06 -6.24 2.15
CA PRO A 9 27.43 -7.18 3.06
C PRO A 9 26.27 -6.52 3.79
N ASP A 10 25.24 -7.31 4.10
CA ASP A 10 24.03 -6.90 4.82
C ASP A 10 23.29 -5.70 4.19
N SER A 11 23.35 -5.56 2.86
CA SER A 11 22.72 -4.48 2.11
C SER A 11 21.69 -4.99 1.11
N TYR A 12 20.57 -4.28 1.01
CA TYR A 12 19.58 -4.49 -0.04
C TYR A 12 19.91 -3.72 -1.34
N THR A 13 21.03 -2.98 -1.37
CA THR A 13 21.43 -2.22 -2.55
C THR A 13 22.68 -2.82 -3.21
N VAL A 14 22.69 -2.75 -4.54
CA VAL A 14 23.83 -3.08 -5.40
C VAL A 14 24.19 -1.82 -6.17
N ASP A 15 25.38 -1.27 -5.97
CA ASP A 15 25.85 -0.19 -6.83
C ASP A 15 26.05 -0.75 -8.25
N PHE A 16 25.53 -0.04 -9.22
CA PHE A 16 25.55 -0.42 -10.63
C PHE A 16 26.09 0.74 -11.46
N ASN A 17 27.25 0.54 -12.05
CA ASN A 17 27.92 1.53 -12.85
C ASN A 17 28.08 1.02 -14.29
N ILE A 18 27.84 1.88 -15.25
CA ILE A 18 28.17 1.63 -16.65
C ILE A 18 29.31 2.55 -17.03
N ASN A 19 30.46 1.95 -17.37
CA ASN A 19 31.63 2.69 -17.84
C ASN A 19 31.80 2.47 -19.34
N THR A 20 31.94 3.56 -20.10
CA THR A 20 32.18 3.50 -21.53
C THR A 20 33.60 3.98 -21.85
N TYR A 21 34.27 3.31 -22.78
CA TYR A 21 35.63 3.63 -23.20
C TYR A 21 35.67 3.72 -24.71
N ASN A 22 36.02 4.89 -25.26
CA ASN A 22 36.20 5.19 -26.69
C ASN A 22 35.00 4.78 -27.57
N LEU A 23 33.77 4.91 -27.05
CA LEU A 23 32.56 4.64 -27.81
C LEU A 23 32.33 5.68 -28.94
N ASN A 24 32.95 6.86 -28.83
CA ASN A 24 32.97 7.89 -29.88
C ASN A 24 33.53 7.39 -31.23
N ASP A 25 34.34 6.31 -31.23
CA ASP A 25 34.88 5.72 -32.44
C ASP A 25 33.88 4.80 -33.16
N VAL A 26 32.80 4.40 -32.47
CA VAL A 26 31.81 3.42 -32.96
C VAL A 26 30.43 4.03 -33.09
N ILE A 27 30.06 4.95 -32.18
CA ILE A 27 28.75 5.59 -32.13
C ILE A 27 28.75 6.85 -33.00
N ALA A 28 27.68 7.05 -33.76
CA ALA A 28 27.54 8.22 -34.59
C ALA A 28 27.61 9.53 -33.79
N SER A 29 28.32 10.54 -34.31
CA SER A 29 28.57 11.81 -33.61
C SER A 29 27.31 12.64 -33.29
N ASN A 30 26.18 12.32 -33.91
CA ASN A 30 24.87 12.95 -33.66
C ASN A 30 24.03 12.21 -32.59
N THR A 31 24.58 11.18 -31.99
CA THR A 31 23.90 10.45 -30.91
C THR A 31 24.05 11.21 -29.62
N ASN A 32 22.93 11.57 -28.98
CA ASN A 32 22.90 12.32 -27.71
C ASN A 32 22.54 11.46 -26.52
N PHE A 33 22.02 10.24 -26.73
CA PHE A 33 21.58 9.33 -25.68
C PHE A 33 21.93 7.89 -26.05
N LEU A 34 22.29 7.12 -25.02
CA LEU A 34 22.31 5.66 -25.06
C LEU A 34 21.05 5.16 -24.36
N THR A 35 20.50 4.06 -24.83
CA THR A 35 19.32 3.45 -24.20
C THR A 35 19.73 2.28 -23.32
N LEU A 36 19.42 2.36 -22.03
CA LEU A 36 19.46 1.23 -21.11
C LEU A 36 18.09 0.56 -21.11
N TYR A 37 18.05 -0.68 -21.56
CA TYR A 37 16.83 -1.49 -21.47
C TYR A 37 16.86 -2.35 -20.22
N TRP A 38 15.80 -2.28 -19.42
CA TRP A 38 15.60 -3.11 -18.25
C TRP A 38 14.22 -3.75 -18.32
N GLY A 39 14.16 -5.06 -18.52
CA GLY A 39 12.94 -5.86 -18.62
C GLY A 39 12.90 -6.96 -17.57
N VAL A 40 11.73 -7.25 -17.04
CA VAL A 40 11.50 -8.30 -16.06
C VAL A 40 10.14 -8.95 -16.27
N ASP A 41 10.11 -10.28 -16.33
CA ASP A 41 8.90 -11.06 -16.12
C ASP A 41 8.70 -11.28 -14.62
N MET A 42 7.69 -10.64 -14.04
CA MET A 42 7.40 -10.69 -12.61
C MET A 42 6.73 -12.02 -12.26
N PRO A 43 7.39 -12.92 -11.50
CA PRO A 43 6.84 -14.21 -11.14
C PRO A 43 5.70 -14.08 -10.13
N GLN A 44 4.80 -15.07 -10.12
CA GLN A 44 3.84 -15.24 -9.02
C GLN A 44 4.60 -15.81 -7.81
N LEU A 45 4.61 -15.06 -6.72
CA LEU A 45 5.28 -15.43 -5.47
C LEU A 45 4.29 -15.87 -4.39
N GLU A 46 3.02 -15.44 -4.52
CA GLU A 46 1.99 -15.65 -3.51
C GLU A 46 0.91 -16.63 -3.99
N LYS A 47 0.16 -17.19 -3.05
CA LYS A 47 -0.84 -18.22 -3.29
C LYS A 47 -1.98 -17.73 -4.21
N SER A 48 -2.39 -16.47 -4.08
CA SER A 48 -3.46 -15.89 -4.89
C SER A 48 -2.91 -15.00 -5.98
N ARG A 49 -2.95 -15.48 -7.23
CA ARG A 49 -2.58 -14.71 -8.41
C ARG A 49 -3.34 -13.39 -8.52
N ASP A 50 -4.67 -13.43 -8.37
CA ASP A 50 -5.54 -12.27 -8.54
C ASP A 50 -5.32 -11.22 -7.45
N PHE A 51 -5.02 -11.66 -6.23
CA PHE A 51 -4.74 -10.76 -5.13
C PHE A 51 -3.36 -10.11 -5.28
N GLU A 52 -2.32 -10.91 -5.54
CA GLU A 52 -0.95 -10.42 -5.73
C GLU A 52 -0.85 -9.49 -6.94
N SER A 53 -1.55 -9.77 -8.04
CA SER A 53 -1.56 -8.95 -9.25
C SER A 53 -2.05 -7.51 -8.99
N ARG A 54 -2.95 -7.30 -8.02
CA ARG A 54 -3.44 -5.96 -7.63
C ARG A 54 -2.39 -5.10 -6.95
N TYR A 55 -1.33 -5.70 -6.43
CA TYR A 55 -0.19 -5.01 -5.79
C TYR A 55 1.04 -4.98 -6.68
N THR A 56 0.99 -5.65 -7.84
CA THR A 56 2.11 -5.81 -8.76
C THR A 56 2.01 -4.81 -9.91
N GLY A 57 3.09 -4.04 -10.15
CA GLY A 57 3.13 -3.07 -11.24
C GLY A 57 4.40 -2.26 -11.28
N VAL A 58 4.47 -1.35 -12.26
CA VAL A 58 5.57 -0.42 -12.47
C VAL A 58 5.26 0.88 -11.74
N TYR A 59 6.17 1.30 -10.88
CA TYR A 59 6.13 2.56 -10.13
C TYR A 59 7.33 3.41 -10.51
N TYR A 60 7.20 4.72 -10.40
CA TYR A 60 8.28 5.65 -10.68
C TYR A 60 8.16 6.92 -9.85
N ASN A 61 9.28 7.59 -9.63
CA ASN A 61 9.35 8.85 -8.89
C ASN A 61 9.91 9.94 -9.79
N PHE A 62 9.13 10.98 -9.99
CA PHE A 62 9.61 12.18 -10.68
C PHE A 62 10.60 12.99 -9.83
N SER A 63 11.41 13.81 -10.46
CA SER A 63 12.40 14.65 -9.78
C SER A 63 11.78 15.63 -8.76
N ASN A 64 10.50 15.96 -8.86
CA ASN A 64 9.73 16.75 -7.89
C ASN A 64 9.23 15.96 -6.67
N ASN A 65 9.60 14.67 -6.54
CA ASN A 65 9.19 13.73 -5.50
C ASN A 65 7.74 13.22 -5.59
N ASP A 66 7.08 13.37 -6.73
CA ASP A 66 5.78 12.73 -6.95
C ASP A 66 5.99 11.27 -7.37
N VAL A 67 5.39 10.36 -6.63
CA VAL A 67 5.41 8.91 -6.91
C VAL A 67 4.11 8.53 -7.59
N GLU A 68 4.23 7.94 -8.77
CA GLU A 68 3.12 7.46 -9.57
C GLU A 68 3.33 6.01 -10.00
N HIS A 69 2.34 5.42 -10.64
CA HIS A 69 2.40 4.06 -11.15
C HIS A 69 1.56 3.89 -12.40
N LEU A 70 1.93 2.93 -13.23
CA LEU A 70 1.11 2.47 -14.34
C LEU A 70 -0.15 1.73 -13.83
N SER A 71 -1.10 1.52 -14.73
CA SER A 71 -2.31 0.74 -14.43
C SER A 71 -1.98 -0.60 -13.77
N LEU A 72 -2.60 -0.87 -12.63
CA LEU A 72 -2.43 -2.15 -11.93
C LEU A 72 -3.34 -3.25 -12.47
N THR A 73 -4.27 -2.94 -13.37
CA THR A 73 -5.27 -3.89 -13.86
C THR A 73 -5.18 -4.16 -15.37
N GLY A 74 -4.59 -3.25 -16.14
CA GLY A 74 -4.50 -3.33 -17.60
C GLY A 74 -3.07 -3.17 -18.10
N ASP A 75 -2.91 -3.39 -19.40
CA ASP A 75 -1.67 -3.12 -20.10
C ASP A 75 -1.54 -1.62 -20.32
N GLU A 76 -0.35 -1.08 -20.10
CA GLU A 76 -0.10 0.34 -20.28
C GLU A 76 1.36 0.59 -20.67
N LYS A 77 1.56 1.60 -21.53
CA LYS A 77 2.88 2.07 -21.96
C LYS A 77 2.87 3.59 -21.95
N VAL A 78 3.80 4.20 -21.21
CA VAL A 78 3.85 5.66 -21.02
C VAL A 78 5.28 6.16 -21.20
N ASP A 79 5.42 7.21 -21.99
CA ASP A 79 6.63 8.02 -22.07
C ASP A 79 6.54 9.11 -20.98
N LEU A 80 7.46 9.08 -20.01
CA LEU A 80 7.39 9.95 -18.85
C LEU A 80 7.85 11.37 -19.22
N PRO A 81 7.00 12.40 -18.98
CA PRO A 81 7.22 13.74 -19.53
C PRO A 81 8.34 14.52 -18.83
N THR A 82 8.80 14.05 -17.67
CA THR A 82 9.83 14.71 -16.87
C THR A 82 10.85 13.71 -16.35
N SER A 83 12.01 14.21 -15.91
CA SER A 83 13.06 13.38 -15.35
C SER A 83 12.62 12.60 -14.10
N VAL A 84 13.17 11.39 -13.97
CA VAL A 84 12.77 10.36 -13.02
C VAL A 84 13.96 10.01 -12.11
N LYS A 85 13.74 9.93 -10.81
CA LYS A 85 14.78 9.52 -9.85
C LYS A 85 14.95 8.02 -9.78
N TRP A 86 13.85 7.28 -9.85
CA TRP A 86 13.88 5.83 -9.87
C TRP A 86 12.67 5.22 -10.57
N VAL A 87 12.86 4.02 -11.08
CA VAL A 87 11.83 3.13 -11.59
C VAL A 87 11.82 1.88 -10.73
N ALA A 88 10.64 1.38 -10.37
CA ALA A 88 10.46 0.20 -9.54
C ALA A 88 9.51 -0.81 -10.16
N TYR A 89 9.92 -2.05 -10.19
CA TYR A 89 9.06 -3.21 -10.42
C TYR A 89 8.65 -3.76 -9.08
N LYS A 90 7.46 -3.37 -8.66
CA LYS A 90 6.91 -3.68 -7.34
C LYS A 90 5.98 -4.88 -7.42
N GLN A 91 6.18 -5.84 -6.53
CA GLN A 91 5.24 -6.92 -6.22
C GLN A 91 4.63 -6.70 -4.83
N GLN A 92 3.81 -7.62 -4.35
CA GLN A 92 3.14 -7.45 -3.05
C GLN A 92 4.13 -7.19 -1.92
N PHE A 93 5.15 -8.03 -1.77
CA PHE A 93 6.09 -7.98 -0.64
C PHE A 93 7.51 -7.61 -1.00
N PHE A 94 7.87 -7.59 -2.28
CA PHE A 94 9.22 -7.29 -2.72
C PHE A 94 9.20 -6.28 -3.87
N SER A 95 10.30 -5.55 -3.98
CA SER A 95 10.51 -4.62 -5.09
C SER A 95 11.93 -4.72 -5.64
N SER A 96 12.03 -4.59 -6.95
CA SER A 96 13.28 -4.35 -7.68
C SER A 96 13.24 -2.90 -8.17
N ILE A 97 14.21 -2.08 -7.74
CA ILE A 97 14.20 -0.64 -8.02
C ILE A 97 15.53 -0.25 -8.64
N LEU A 98 15.49 0.44 -9.77
CA LEU A 98 16.66 1.10 -10.36
C LEU A 98 16.62 2.58 -10.00
N ILE A 99 17.64 3.05 -9.31
CA ILE A 99 17.77 4.39 -8.75
C ILE A 99 18.89 5.11 -9.50
N ALA A 100 18.59 6.28 -10.08
CA ALA A 100 19.60 7.16 -10.64
C ALA A 100 20.40 7.84 -9.52
N ASN A 101 21.67 8.14 -9.77
CA ASN A 101 22.44 8.99 -8.85
C ASN A 101 21.88 10.42 -8.82
N GLU A 102 21.56 11.00 -9.98
CA GLU A 102 20.88 12.29 -10.10
C GLU A 102 19.42 12.10 -10.56
N SER A 103 19.22 11.87 -11.85
CA SER A 103 17.93 11.53 -12.47
C SER A 103 18.12 10.97 -13.87
N PHE A 104 17.15 10.19 -14.32
CA PHE A 104 17.03 9.77 -15.73
C PHE A 104 16.24 10.84 -16.50
N PRO A 105 16.79 11.43 -17.55
CA PRO A 105 16.15 12.56 -18.25
C PRO A 105 14.90 12.17 -19.02
N ASN A 106 14.84 10.97 -19.56
CA ASN A 106 13.69 10.41 -20.26
C ASN A 106 13.59 8.91 -20.01
N VAL A 107 12.39 8.44 -19.69
CA VAL A 107 12.10 7.04 -19.40
C VAL A 107 10.78 6.65 -20.04
N LEU A 108 10.80 5.61 -20.86
CA LEU A 108 9.62 4.96 -21.38
C LEU A 108 9.37 3.69 -20.54
N VAL A 109 8.23 3.60 -19.90
CA VAL A 109 7.84 2.44 -19.07
C VAL A 109 6.64 1.72 -19.66
N SER A 110 6.62 0.41 -19.54
CA SER A 110 5.47 -0.39 -19.93
C SER A 110 5.20 -1.54 -18.95
N THR A 111 3.95 -1.95 -18.90
CA THR A 111 3.50 -3.14 -18.18
C THR A 111 2.47 -3.86 -19.04
N THR A 112 2.57 -5.18 -19.11
CA THR A 112 1.60 -6.06 -19.77
C THR A 112 1.26 -7.24 -18.86
N ASN A 113 0.00 -7.68 -18.89
CA ASN A 113 -0.40 -8.86 -18.15
C ASN A 113 0.20 -10.11 -18.80
N ASN A 114 0.97 -10.88 -18.04
CA ASN A 114 1.59 -12.09 -18.54
C ASN A 114 0.65 -13.29 -18.33
N THR A 115 0.27 -13.95 -19.40
CA THR A 115 -0.65 -15.12 -19.36
C THR A 115 0.07 -16.44 -19.11
N THR A 116 1.40 -16.42 -19.10
CA THR A 116 2.22 -17.62 -18.85
C THR A 116 2.03 -18.08 -17.40
N PRO A 117 1.75 -19.36 -17.13
CA PRO A 117 1.64 -19.86 -15.77
C PRO A 117 2.91 -19.58 -14.95
N GLY A 118 2.72 -19.11 -13.72
CA GLY A 118 3.83 -18.74 -12.82
C GLY A 118 4.31 -17.30 -12.95
N PHE A 119 3.77 -16.51 -13.87
CA PHE A 119 4.09 -15.09 -14.01
C PHE A 119 2.82 -14.24 -13.88
N LEU A 120 2.98 -13.02 -13.38
CA LEU A 120 1.89 -12.05 -13.20
C LEU A 120 1.87 -11.04 -14.36
N LYS A 121 3.00 -10.37 -14.55
CA LYS A 121 3.17 -9.28 -15.52
C LYS A 121 4.57 -9.29 -16.11
N THR A 122 4.69 -8.72 -17.30
CA THR A 122 5.96 -8.31 -17.89
C THR A 122 6.07 -6.79 -17.73
N ALA A 123 7.21 -6.32 -17.27
CA ALA A 123 7.50 -4.90 -17.08
C ALA A 123 8.79 -4.54 -17.78
N ASP A 124 8.77 -3.42 -18.52
CA ASP A 124 9.91 -2.93 -19.27
C ASP A 124 10.13 -1.44 -18.99
N ALA A 125 11.40 -1.05 -18.95
CA ALA A 125 11.84 0.34 -18.93
C ALA A 125 12.93 0.58 -19.98
N GLU A 126 12.74 1.57 -20.83
CA GLU A 126 13.74 2.10 -21.74
C GLU A 126 14.21 3.44 -21.17
N ILE A 127 15.45 3.48 -20.69
CA ILE A 127 16.02 4.61 -19.95
C ILE A 127 17.07 5.29 -20.81
N SER A 128 16.88 6.57 -21.06
CA SER A 128 17.83 7.38 -21.80
C SER A 128 18.98 7.85 -20.91
N LEU A 129 20.19 7.45 -21.25
CA LEU A 129 21.43 7.88 -20.59
C LEU A 129 22.08 8.95 -21.47
N PRO A 130 22.32 10.18 -20.98
CA PRO A 130 22.94 11.24 -21.76
C PRO A 130 24.32 10.82 -22.24
N TYR A 131 24.58 10.95 -23.58
CA TYR A 131 25.85 10.62 -24.19
C TYR A 131 26.46 11.88 -24.80
N SER A 132 27.68 12.23 -24.41
CA SER A 132 28.37 13.42 -24.84
C SER A 132 29.53 13.16 -25.80
N GLY A 133 29.77 11.88 -26.15
CA GLY A 133 30.84 11.50 -27.08
C GLY A 133 32.25 11.64 -26.48
N LYS A 134 32.37 11.67 -25.14
CA LYS A 134 33.68 11.65 -24.48
C LYS A 134 34.34 10.28 -24.60
N ALA A 135 35.67 10.27 -24.59
CA ALA A 135 36.43 9.01 -24.59
C ALA A 135 36.09 8.09 -23.40
N ILE A 136 35.75 8.67 -22.26
CA ILE A 136 35.32 7.94 -21.06
C ILE A 136 34.07 8.63 -20.52
N GLU A 137 32.99 7.87 -20.35
CA GLU A 137 31.79 8.31 -19.66
C GLU A 137 31.39 7.28 -18.61
N LYS A 138 30.79 7.75 -17.52
CA LYS A 138 30.38 6.94 -16.41
C LYS A 138 28.93 7.27 -16.02
N TYR A 139 28.12 6.24 -15.85
CA TYR A 139 26.74 6.33 -15.40
C TYR A 139 26.61 5.59 -14.07
N ASP A 140 26.49 6.35 -12.99
CA ASP A 140 26.38 5.80 -11.65
C ASP A 140 24.90 5.63 -11.30
N MET A 141 24.54 4.42 -10.95
CA MET A 141 23.18 4.00 -10.58
C MET A 141 23.23 3.01 -9.42
N ARG A 142 22.08 2.66 -8.89
CA ARG A 142 21.98 1.69 -7.82
C ARG A 142 20.70 0.87 -8.01
N PHE A 143 20.82 -0.43 -7.90
CA PHE A 143 19.67 -1.29 -7.70
C PHE A 143 19.35 -1.42 -6.21
N PHE A 144 18.07 -1.49 -5.89
CA PHE A 144 17.55 -1.97 -4.63
C PHE A 144 16.74 -3.24 -4.90
N PHE A 145 17.08 -4.33 -4.22
CA PHE A 145 16.33 -5.58 -4.24
C PHE A 145 15.98 -5.94 -2.81
N GLY A 146 14.74 -5.71 -2.41
CA GLY A 146 14.41 -5.87 -1.01
C GLY A 146 12.92 -5.93 -0.72
N PRO A 147 12.60 -6.08 0.59
CA PRO A 147 11.24 -6.18 1.06
C PRO A 147 10.52 -4.83 1.03
N ASN A 148 9.22 -4.85 0.78
CA ASN A 148 8.32 -3.72 0.93
C ASN A 148 7.98 -3.49 2.41
N SER A 149 9.00 -3.33 3.24
CA SER A 149 8.89 -2.99 4.65
C SER A 149 9.12 -1.48 4.84
N TYR A 150 8.21 -0.82 5.56
CA TYR A 150 8.29 0.63 5.75
C TYR A 150 9.60 1.10 6.41
N PRO A 151 10.13 0.44 7.47
CA PRO A 151 11.42 0.77 8.03
C PRO A 151 12.57 0.64 7.02
N VAL A 152 12.62 -0.46 6.27
CA VAL A 152 13.66 -0.73 5.27
C VAL A 152 13.63 0.32 4.15
N LEU A 153 12.47 0.54 3.52
CA LEU A 153 12.35 1.53 2.45
C LEU A 153 12.68 2.95 2.93
N ARG A 154 12.39 3.26 4.20
CA ARG A 154 12.75 4.55 4.80
C ARG A 154 14.25 4.69 5.02
N GLU A 155 14.94 3.63 5.41
CA GLU A 155 16.38 3.60 5.59
C GLU A 155 17.11 3.83 4.27
N TYR A 156 16.71 3.11 3.21
CA TYR A 156 17.39 3.14 1.92
C TYR A 156 16.99 4.30 1.00
N GLY A 157 15.88 4.97 1.25
CA GLY A 157 15.40 5.98 0.30
C GLY A 157 14.34 6.93 0.82
N LYS A 158 14.51 7.46 2.04
CA LYS A 158 13.62 8.49 2.57
C LYS A 158 13.62 9.75 1.71
N ASP A 159 14.79 10.17 1.23
CA ASP A 159 14.97 11.41 0.48
C ASP A 159 14.45 11.35 -0.97
N ILE A 160 14.25 10.14 -1.46
CA ILE A 160 13.70 9.83 -2.78
C ILE A 160 12.33 9.14 -2.69
N GLU A 161 11.67 9.26 -1.56
CA GLU A 161 10.28 8.83 -1.31
C GLU A 161 9.99 7.32 -1.56
N LEU A 162 11.00 6.43 -1.41
CA LEU A 162 10.79 4.97 -1.50
C LEU A 162 9.67 4.44 -0.58
N PRO A 163 9.45 4.97 0.65
CA PRO A 163 8.33 4.54 1.50
C PRO A 163 6.94 4.72 0.88
N GLN A 164 6.80 5.56 -0.15
CA GLN A 164 5.52 5.73 -0.87
C GLN A 164 5.18 4.54 -1.77
N LEU A 165 6.11 3.61 -2.04
CA LEU A 165 5.81 2.33 -2.67
C LEU A 165 4.79 1.52 -1.87
N ILE A 166 4.74 1.69 -0.54
CA ILE A 166 3.73 1.05 0.30
C ILE A 166 2.46 1.89 0.29
N ASN A 167 1.40 1.36 -0.31
CA ASN A 167 0.10 2.00 -0.30
C ASN A 167 -0.51 1.93 1.11
N LEU A 168 -0.40 3.01 1.86
CA LEU A 168 -0.97 3.16 3.21
C LEU A 168 -2.37 3.81 3.20
N GLY A 169 -2.96 4.01 2.02
CA GLY A 169 -4.25 4.67 1.83
C GLY A 169 -4.14 6.18 1.60
N TRP A 170 -5.28 6.89 1.65
CA TRP A 170 -5.35 8.34 1.43
C TRP A 170 -4.52 9.12 2.46
N LYS A 171 -4.19 10.36 2.18
CA LYS A 171 -3.25 11.19 2.99
C LYS A 171 -3.44 11.07 4.50
N TRP A 172 -4.66 11.19 5.01
CA TRP A 172 -4.94 11.10 6.44
C TRP A 172 -4.97 9.65 6.98
N ILE A 173 -5.36 8.64 6.16
CA ILE A 173 -5.24 7.21 6.47
C ILE A 173 -3.75 6.82 6.52
N ALA A 174 -2.98 7.24 5.51
CA ALA A 174 -1.54 7.03 5.46
C ALA A 174 -0.83 7.67 6.66
N TRP A 175 -1.26 8.89 7.06
CA TRP A 175 -0.76 9.53 8.28
C TRP A 175 -1.01 8.66 9.51
N PHE A 176 -2.24 8.15 9.68
CA PHE A 176 -2.59 7.30 10.82
C PHE A 176 -1.80 5.98 10.80
N ASN A 177 -1.66 5.32 9.65
CA ASN A 177 -0.82 4.13 9.52
C ASN A 177 0.64 4.43 9.87
N ARG A 178 1.20 5.51 9.34
CA ARG A 178 2.61 5.88 9.50
C ARG A 178 2.97 6.24 10.95
N TYR A 179 2.09 6.94 11.65
CA TYR A 179 2.40 7.48 12.99
C TYR A 179 1.74 6.74 14.14
N VAL A 180 0.77 5.87 13.88
CA VAL A 180 0.09 5.10 14.93
C VAL A 180 0.25 3.60 14.71
N VAL A 181 -0.23 3.05 13.60
CA VAL A 181 -0.26 1.59 13.40
C VAL A 181 1.14 1.01 13.30
N ILE A 182 1.97 1.51 12.37
CA ILE A 182 3.33 1.00 12.14
C ILE A 182 4.21 1.12 13.39
N PRO A 183 4.28 2.25 14.10
CA PRO A 183 5.10 2.34 15.31
C PRO A 183 4.65 1.40 16.44
N ILE A 184 3.33 1.22 16.63
CA ILE A 184 2.82 0.27 17.64
C ILE A 184 3.15 -1.16 17.22
N PHE A 185 2.95 -1.50 15.94
CA PHE A 185 3.27 -2.83 15.42
C PHE A 185 4.76 -3.14 15.58
N ASN A 186 5.64 -2.27 15.14
CA ASN A 186 7.10 -2.44 15.26
C ASN A 186 7.56 -2.49 16.73
N PHE A 187 6.93 -1.70 17.61
CA PHE A 187 7.22 -1.76 19.04
C PHE A 187 6.84 -3.12 19.62
N LEU A 188 5.68 -3.66 19.27
CA LEU A 188 5.25 -4.99 19.71
C LEU A 188 6.17 -6.07 19.14
N GLU A 189 6.53 -6.00 17.87
CA GLU A 189 7.43 -6.94 17.21
C GLU A 189 8.82 -6.96 17.89
N ALA A 190 9.38 -5.80 18.17
CA ALA A 190 10.71 -5.69 18.77
C ALA A 190 10.78 -6.12 20.24
N ASN A 191 9.68 -5.96 21.02
CA ASN A 191 9.70 -6.16 22.46
C ASN A 191 8.96 -7.43 22.91
N VAL A 192 8.19 -8.03 22.03
CA VAL A 192 7.32 -9.16 22.39
C VAL A 192 7.69 -10.35 21.50
N THR A 193 8.38 -11.33 22.07
CA THR A 193 8.74 -12.59 21.39
C THR A 193 7.54 -13.53 21.23
N LEU A 194 6.39 -12.96 20.83
CA LEU A 194 5.14 -13.69 20.63
C LEU A 194 4.89 -13.98 19.15
N ASN A 195 3.98 -14.93 18.93
CA ASN A 195 3.46 -15.19 17.60
C ASN A 195 2.77 -13.94 17.00
N TYR A 196 2.90 -13.68 15.71
CA TYR A 196 2.35 -12.51 15.03
C TYR A 196 0.83 -12.38 15.16
N GLY A 197 0.10 -13.49 15.27
CA GLY A 197 -1.33 -13.44 15.59
C GLY A 197 -1.63 -12.79 16.92
N LEU A 198 -0.79 -13.02 17.94
CA LEU A 198 -0.90 -12.33 19.23
C LEU A 198 -0.49 -10.85 19.13
N ILE A 199 0.48 -10.51 18.29
CA ILE A 199 0.85 -9.11 18.00
C ILE A 199 -0.35 -8.37 17.40
N ILE A 200 -1.05 -8.97 16.41
CA ILE A 200 -2.28 -8.40 15.82
C ILE A 200 -3.38 -8.25 16.88
N PHE A 201 -3.56 -9.25 17.75
CA PHE A 201 -4.51 -9.19 18.85
C PHE A 201 -4.18 -8.04 19.81
N LEU A 202 -2.92 -7.90 20.23
CA LEU A 202 -2.47 -6.83 21.12
C LEU A 202 -2.60 -5.46 20.47
N LEU A 203 -2.24 -5.31 19.20
CA LEU A 203 -2.46 -4.09 18.42
C LEU A 203 -3.94 -3.69 18.45
N THR A 204 -4.82 -4.64 18.17
CA THR A 204 -6.27 -4.41 18.21
C THR A 204 -6.74 -4.02 19.62
N LEU A 205 -6.24 -4.69 20.65
CA LEU A 205 -6.57 -4.39 22.04
C LEU A 205 -6.15 -2.97 22.43
N ILE A 206 -4.92 -2.56 22.09
CA ILE A 206 -4.41 -1.21 22.35
C ILE A 206 -5.30 -0.16 21.68
N ILE A 207 -5.62 -0.34 20.40
CA ILE A 207 -6.51 0.58 19.67
C ILE A 207 -7.89 0.65 20.34
N LYS A 208 -8.47 -0.49 20.75
CA LYS A 208 -9.77 -0.55 21.44
C LYS A 208 -9.73 0.12 22.80
N LEU A 209 -8.66 -0.05 23.57
CA LEU A 209 -8.47 0.62 24.87
C LEU A 209 -8.37 2.14 24.72
N VAL A 210 -7.64 2.64 23.73
CA VAL A 210 -7.55 4.08 23.44
C VAL A 210 -8.92 4.65 23.05
N LEU A 211 -9.73 3.90 22.30
CA LEU A 211 -11.08 4.31 21.89
C LEU A 211 -12.14 4.08 22.97
N PHE A 212 -11.84 3.32 24.03
CA PHE A 212 -12.83 2.92 25.05
C PHE A 212 -13.58 4.11 25.67
N PRO A 213 -12.93 5.21 26.11
CA PRO A 213 -13.65 6.33 26.72
C PRO A 213 -14.73 6.93 25.82
N LEU A 214 -14.45 6.97 24.51
CA LEU A 214 -15.36 7.52 23.54
C LEU A 214 -16.50 6.56 23.19
N THR A 215 -16.17 5.28 23.01
CA THR A 215 -17.16 4.23 22.78
C THR A 215 -18.08 4.06 23.99
N TYR A 216 -17.57 4.15 25.23
CA TYR A 216 -18.38 4.12 26.44
C TYR A 216 -19.42 5.26 26.48
N LYS A 217 -19.00 6.52 26.22
CA LYS A 217 -19.92 7.66 26.14
C LYS A 217 -21.02 7.45 25.09
N SER A 218 -20.69 6.86 23.97
CA SER A 218 -21.64 6.56 22.91
C SER A 218 -22.64 5.47 23.32
N TYR A 219 -22.18 4.37 23.92
CA TYR A 219 -23.07 3.33 24.44
C TYR A 219 -24.01 3.87 25.53
N MET A 220 -23.52 4.76 26.41
CA MET A 220 -24.38 5.44 27.38
C MET A 220 -25.45 6.30 26.71
N SER A 221 -25.12 7.02 25.63
CA SER A 221 -26.09 7.77 24.86
C SER A 221 -27.14 6.86 24.21
N GLN A 222 -26.72 5.73 23.63
CA GLN A 222 -27.64 4.74 23.07
C GLN A 222 -28.56 4.13 24.13
N ALA A 223 -28.02 3.80 25.32
CA ALA A 223 -28.81 3.27 26.42
C ALA A 223 -29.89 4.28 26.86
N LYS A 224 -29.53 5.58 26.99
CA LYS A 224 -30.50 6.64 27.28
C LYS A 224 -31.58 6.76 26.22
N MET A 225 -31.23 6.66 24.92
CA MET A 225 -32.23 6.68 23.83
C MET A 225 -33.19 5.49 23.90
N ARG A 226 -32.72 4.29 24.30
CA ARG A 226 -33.61 3.12 24.51
C ARG A 226 -34.62 3.34 25.61
N VAL A 227 -34.23 3.99 26.71
CA VAL A 227 -35.15 4.32 27.82
C VAL A 227 -36.22 5.32 27.37
N LEU A 228 -35.92 6.19 26.41
CA LEU A 228 -36.89 7.16 25.87
C LEU A 228 -37.83 6.56 24.82
N LYS A 229 -37.63 5.31 24.38
CA LYS A 229 -38.44 4.66 23.36
C LYS A 229 -39.97 4.70 23.65
N PRO A 230 -40.45 4.39 24.87
CA PRO A 230 -41.88 4.49 25.16
C PRO A 230 -42.49 5.90 24.91
N GLN A 231 -41.72 6.94 25.28
CA GLN A 231 -42.16 8.34 25.06
C GLN A 231 -42.14 8.72 23.57
N ILE A 232 -41.21 8.18 22.80
CA ILE A 232 -41.16 8.33 21.34
C ILE A 232 -42.40 7.64 20.71
N ASP A 233 -42.74 6.45 21.18
CA ASP A 233 -43.89 5.69 20.71
C ASP A 233 -45.21 6.46 21.00
N GLU A 234 -45.32 7.15 22.13
CA GLU A 234 -46.43 8.04 22.43
C GLU A 234 -46.52 9.24 21.47
N ILE A 235 -45.38 9.88 21.16
CA ILE A 235 -45.30 10.96 20.17
C ILE A 235 -45.75 10.44 18.80
N ASN A 236 -45.28 9.25 18.42
CA ASN A 236 -45.66 8.63 17.16
C ASN A 236 -47.13 8.25 17.05
N LYS A 237 -47.78 7.97 18.18
CA LYS A 237 -49.24 7.74 18.25
C LYS A 237 -50.06 9.04 18.20
N LYS A 238 -49.54 10.12 18.82
CA LYS A 238 -50.23 11.43 18.89
C LYS A 238 -50.15 12.23 17.61
N ILE A 239 -49.06 12.11 16.86
CA ILE A 239 -48.83 12.86 15.61
C ILE A 239 -48.99 11.90 14.43
N PRO A 240 -49.96 12.17 13.51
CA PRO A 240 -50.18 11.34 12.33
C PRO A 240 -48.98 11.18 11.42
N ALA A 241 -48.93 10.09 10.65
CA ALA A 241 -47.76 9.75 9.80
C ALA A 241 -47.51 10.74 8.65
N ASP A 242 -48.56 11.41 8.19
CA ASP A 242 -48.52 12.47 7.17
C ASP A 242 -47.77 13.74 7.63
N LYS A 243 -47.68 13.94 8.97
CA LYS A 243 -46.95 15.06 9.59
C LYS A 243 -45.53 14.65 10.04
N ALA A 244 -44.75 14.02 9.17
CA ALA A 244 -43.42 13.48 9.48
C ALA A 244 -42.46 14.53 10.06
N MET A 245 -42.47 15.76 9.55
CA MET A 245 -41.65 16.87 10.06
C MET A 245 -41.99 17.27 11.50
N GLU A 246 -43.29 17.36 11.83
CA GLU A 246 -43.76 17.71 13.17
C GLU A 246 -43.36 16.59 14.18
N ARG A 247 -43.51 15.32 13.77
CA ARG A 247 -43.08 14.15 14.54
C ARG A 247 -41.59 14.19 14.82
N GLN A 248 -40.76 14.44 13.79
CA GLN A 248 -39.29 14.51 13.95
C GLN A 248 -38.88 15.68 14.87
N GLN A 249 -39.55 16.85 14.76
CA GLN A 249 -39.27 17.97 15.66
C GLN A 249 -39.67 17.66 17.10
N ALA A 250 -40.77 16.98 17.34
CA ALA A 250 -41.21 16.57 18.68
C ALA A 250 -40.22 15.58 19.31
N VAL A 251 -39.75 14.60 18.55
CA VAL A 251 -38.71 13.63 19.00
C VAL A 251 -37.40 14.35 19.28
N MET A 252 -36.96 15.30 18.44
CA MET A 252 -35.76 16.10 18.70
C MET A 252 -35.86 16.97 19.95
N LYS A 253 -37.06 17.57 20.21
CA LYS A 253 -37.32 18.30 21.46
C LYS A 253 -37.27 17.38 22.68
N LEU A 254 -37.77 16.15 22.58
CA LEU A 254 -37.68 15.15 23.64
C LEU A 254 -36.22 14.81 23.95
N TYR A 255 -35.39 14.51 22.91
CA TYR A 255 -33.96 14.24 23.08
C TYR A 255 -33.23 15.41 23.74
N LYS A 256 -33.51 16.65 23.29
CA LYS A 256 -32.93 17.87 23.85
C LYS A 256 -33.31 18.03 25.34
N LYS A 257 -34.58 17.80 25.71
CA LYS A 257 -35.07 17.89 27.07
C LYS A 257 -34.46 16.80 27.98
N ALA A 258 -34.20 15.60 27.45
CA ALA A 258 -33.56 14.50 28.15
C ALA A 258 -32.02 14.62 28.20
N GLY A 259 -31.42 15.64 27.56
CA GLY A 259 -29.97 15.79 27.48
C GLY A 259 -29.27 14.66 26.71
N VAL A 260 -29.96 14.07 25.73
CA VAL A 260 -29.44 12.97 24.92
C VAL A 260 -29.13 13.47 23.51
N ASN A 261 -27.92 13.18 23.05
CA ASN A 261 -27.53 13.49 21.68
C ASN A 261 -27.86 12.30 20.75
N PRO A 262 -28.79 12.44 19.80
CA PRO A 262 -29.13 11.35 18.89
C PRO A 262 -27.96 10.94 17.98
N MET A 263 -27.01 11.82 17.69
CA MET A 263 -25.79 11.50 16.94
C MET A 263 -24.79 10.70 17.78
N GLY A 264 -24.93 10.67 19.10
CA GLY A 264 -24.04 9.90 19.98
C GLY A 264 -24.02 8.41 19.66
N GLY A 265 -25.11 7.86 19.08
CA GLY A 265 -25.22 6.45 18.73
C GLY A 265 -24.38 6.00 17.56
N CYS A 266 -24.18 6.83 16.55
CA CYS A 266 -23.38 6.50 15.36
C CYS A 266 -21.91 6.92 15.48
N LEU A 267 -21.55 7.72 16.48
CA LEU A 267 -20.21 8.25 16.67
C LEU A 267 -19.10 7.18 16.75
N PRO A 268 -19.29 6.02 17.43
CA PRO A 268 -18.28 4.95 17.40
C PRO A 268 -18.02 4.42 15.99
N MET A 269 -19.08 4.23 15.22
CA MET A 269 -18.95 3.74 13.83
C MET A 269 -18.16 4.73 12.97
N LEU A 270 -18.47 6.02 13.05
CA LEU A 270 -17.77 7.07 12.30
C LEU A 270 -16.29 7.16 12.69
N LEU A 271 -15.95 6.96 13.96
CA LEU A 271 -14.57 7.00 14.42
C LEU A 271 -13.82 5.70 14.11
N GLN A 272 -14.51 4.57 14.13
CA GLN A 272 -13.90 3.26 13.92
C GLN A 272 -13.64 2.96 12.44
N MET A 273 -14.49 3.48 11.52
CA MET A 273 -14.33 3.28 10.07
C MET A 273 -12.94 3.69 9.55
N PRO A 274 -12.42 4.87 9.87
CA PRO A 274 -11.08 5.27 9.46
C PRO A 274 -9.98 4.31 9.91
N ILE A 275 -10.09 3.82 11.14
CA ILE A 275 -9.12 2.89 11.72
C ILE A 275 -9.20 1.53 11.01
N LEU A 276 -10.42 1.05 10.76
CA LEU A 276 -10.64 -0.18 10.00
C LEU A 276 -10.05 -0.07 8.58
N ILE A 277 -10.29 1.05 7.91
CA ILE A 277 -9.74 1.31 6.58
C ILE A 277 -8.20 1.37 6.64
N ALA A 278 -7.63 1.99 7.66
CA ALA A 278 -6.17 2.03 7.84
C ALA A 278 -5.57 0.63 7.97
N LEU A 279 -6.17 -0.23 8.79
CA LEU A 279 -5.73 -1.61 8.94
C LEU A 279 -5.94 -2.43 7.67
N PHE A 280 -7.01 -2.15 6.91
CA PHE A 280 -7.28 -2.77 5.61
C PHE A 280 -6.18 -2.46 4.58
N TYR A 281 -5.59 -1.26 4.62
CA TYR A 281 -4.43 -0.93 3.79
C TYR A 281 -3.12 -1.48 4.35
N PHE A 282 -2.97 -1.55 5.67
CA PHE A 282 -1.73 -1.99 6.31
C PHE A 282 -1.48 -3.49 6.18
N PHE A 283 -2.44 -4.34 6.59
CA PHE A 283 -2.21 -5.78 6.69
C PHE A 283 -1.87 -6.50 5.38
N PRO A 284 -2.50 -6.20 4.23
CA PRO A 284 -2.17 -6.87 2.99
C PRO A 284 -0.76 -6.58 2.46
N GLY A 285 -0.16 -5.44 2.89
CA GLY A 285 1.20 -5.06 2.52
C GLY A 285 2.24 -5.36 3.59
N ALA A 286 1.85 -5.87 4.76
CA ALA A 286 2.76 -6.16 5.86
C ALA A 286 3.54 -7.45 5.60
N ILE A 287 4.78 -7.33 5.10
CA ILE A 287 5.65 -8.49 4.82
C ILE A 287 5.97 -9.29 6.08
N GLU A 288 5.92 -8.67 7.24
CA GLU A 288 6.17 -9.27 8.55
C GLU A 288 5.19 -10.42 8.85
N LEU A 289 4.01 -10.41 8.22
CA LEU A 289 2.98 -11.45 8.37
C LEU A 289 3.16 -12.62 7.40
N ARG A 290 3.98 -12.45 6.36
CA ARG A 290 4.21 -13.46 5.32
C ARG A 290 4.85 -14.71 5.91
N GLN A 291 4.28 -15.88 5.60
CA GLN A 291 4.72 -17.20 6.07
C GLN A 291 4.73 -17.32 7.62
N LYS A 292 3.93 -16.51 8.32
CA LYS A 292 3.74 -16.63 9.77
C LYS A 292 2.43 -17.36 10.06
N SER A 293 2.51 -18.38 10.89
CA SER A 293 1.35 -19.20 11.26
C SER A 293 0.71 -18.71 12.57
N PHE A 294 -0.61 -18.88 12.69
CA PHE A 294 -1.34 -18.67 13.94
C PHE A 294 -2.57 -19.57 14.02
N LEU A 295 -2.67 -20.36 15.09
CA LEU A 295 -3.73 -21.37 15.29
C LEU A 295 -3.82 -22.32 14.07
N TRP A 296 -4.92 -22.26 13.33
CA TRP A 296 -5.15 -23.07 12.13
C TRP A 296 -4.63 -22.42 10.84
N ALA A 297 -4.36 -21.11 10.86
CA ALA A 297 -3.83 -20.41 9.70
C ALA A 297 -2.34 -20.71 9.52
N THR A 298 -1.97 -21.22 8.37
CA THR A 298 -0.57 -21.56 8.04
C THR A 298 0.23 -20.34 7.62
N ASP A 299 -0.47 -19.33 7.05
CA ASP A 299 0.11 -18.07 6.61
C ASP A 299 -0.88 -16.91 6.84
N LEU A 300 -0.50 -15.94 7.68
CA LEU A 300 -1.32 -14.78 8.01
C LEU A 300 -1.44 -13.77 6.84
N ALA A 301 -0.60 -13.86 5.84
CA ALA A 301 -0.64 -13.01 4.64
C ALA A 301 -1.41 -13.64 3.47
N SER A 302 -1.88 -14.89 3.62
CA SER A 302 -2.54 -15.64 2.55
C SER A 302 -3.91 -16.16 3.03
N TYR A 303 -4.79 -16.45 2.07
CA TYR A 303 -6.07 -17.09 2.40
C TYR A 303 -5.87 -18.55 2.79
N ASP A 304 -6.69 -19.03 3.71
CA ASP A 304 -6.75 -20.43 4.12
C ASP A 304 -8.01 -21.09 3.56
N SER A 305 -7.83 -22.20 2.83
CA SER A 305 -8.93 -22.97 2.28
C SER A 305 -9.22 -24.14 3.21
N ILE A 306 -10.33 -24.06 3.97
CA ILE A 306 -10.75 -25.11 4.89
C ILE A 306 -11.28 -26.34 4.10
N ALA A 307 -11.93 -26.09 2.96
CA ALA A 307 -12.42 -27.11 2.06
C ALA A 307 -12.53 -26.56 0.63
N THR A 308 -12.25 -27.40 -0.35
CA THR A 308 -12.55 -27.12 -1.76
C THR A 308 -13.73 -27.97 -2.19
N LEU A 309 -14.71 -27.32 -2.82
CA LEU A 309 -15.87 -28.05 -3.35
C LEU A 309 -15.46 -28.77 -4.64
N PRO A 310 -15.93 -30.02 -4.87
CA PRO A 310 -15.62 -30.77 -6.08
C PRO A 310 -16.39 -30.27 -7.32
N PHE A 311 -17.13 -29.17 -7.20
CA PHE A 311 -17.91 -28.54 -8.28
C PHE A 311 -17.82 -27.03 -8.20
N THR A 312 -17.90 -26.38 -9.36
CA THR A 312 -17.85 -24.92 -9.48
C THR A 312 -19.22 -24.32 -9.17
N ILE A 313 -19.30 -23.40 -8.21
CA ILE A 313 -20.53 -22.64 -7.97
C ILE A 313 -20.57 -21.47 -8.96
N PRO A 314 -21.65 -21.34 -9.78
CA PRO A 314 -21.79 -20.19 -10.67
C PRO A 314 -21.62 -18.88 -9.89
N PHE A 315 -20.77 -17.97 -10.38
CA PHE A 315 -20.39 -16.67 -9.80
C PHE A 315 -19.44 -16.68 -8.59
N TYR A 316 -19.13 -17.87 -7.99
CA TYR A 316 -18.28 -17.96 -6.79
C TYR A 316 -17.00 -18.80 -6.99
N GLY A 317 -16.90 -19.60 -8.04
CA GLY A 317 -15.75 -20.50 -8.27
C GLY A 317 -15.86 -21.84 -7.52
N ASN A 318 -14.69 -22.48 -7.28
CA ASN A 318 -14.60 -23.79 -6.59
C ASN A 318 -14.35 -23.62 -5.10
#